data_fd64ff3f47bae26deac9830f9f9f33c4
#
_entry.id   fd64ff3f47bae26deac9830f9f9f33c4
#
_cell.length_a   1.000
_cell.length_b   1.000
_cell.length_c   1.000
_cell.angle_alpha   90.00
_cell.angle_beta   90.00
_cell.angle_gamma   90.00
#
_symmetry.space_group_name_H-M   'P 1'
#
loop_
_entity.id
_entity.type
_entity.pdbx_description
1 polymer ?
#
loop_
_entity_poly.entity_id
_entity_poly.type
_entity_poly.pdbx_seq_one_letter_code
_entity_poly.pdbx_strand_id
1 'polypeptide(L)'
;MSQLGRSRFYWPVVFLFVFSGLTSLTAVAQQNFRSTAETSLPDAPEPAQIPGSAPSATQQAAAATISGTVLDSNHDVLPGARVIAVGQSTSAIGSVEAGSNGQFAFTGLPPDIYQLKVTAPGMNTFTSSEISLHEGETRLVSVTLSVFGGATSVTVSGRPDAVAEQQVQIALQQRIGGIIPNFYSSYDWNAPPMGAKQKLKLSFRSIIDPVSFLTIAGTAGVQQYRNTFPGYGGGIAGYGKRYAVNLADNVTGVLLSRGVYPSVFHQDARYFYKGTGTIHSRLLYAISAAVIARGDDGRWKPNYSHVLGNFSAAGISNLYYPASDRGASLVLFNGLAATASTAFSNVLREFVFKRVTSHVPKEENRKP
;
A
#
# COMPACT_ATOMS: atom_id res chain seq x y z
N MET A 1 -34.09 -34.09 -11.21
CA MET A 1 -33.49 -33.99 -9.90
C MET A 1 -31.99 -33.99 -10.12
N SER A 2 -31.41 -32.92 -10.43
CA SER A 2 -30.78 -31.77 -9.81
C SER A 2 -29.45 -32.13 -9.17
N GLN A 3 -28.37 -31.96 -9.89
CA GLN A 3 -27.02 -31.82 -9.36
C GLN A 3 -26.51 -30.43 -9.72
N LEU A 4 -26.84 -29.47 -8.88
CA LEU A 4 -26.26 -28.15 -8.84
C LEU A 4 -25.55 -27.98 -7.49
N GLY A 5 -24.25 -27.98 -7.49
CA GLY A 5 -23.53 -27.65 -6.28
C GLY A 5 -22.07 -28.10 -6.31
N ARG A 6 -21.19 -27.16 -6.20
CA ARG A 6 -19.76 -27.21 -5.86
C ARG A 6 -18.80 -26.75 -6.95
N SER A 7 -18.86 -25.44 -7.26
CA SER A 7 -17.77 -24.77 -7.99
C SER A 7 -17.05 -23.67 -7.17
N ARG A 8 -17.11 -23.75 -5.83
CA ARG A 8 -16.52 -22.69 -4.95
C ARG A 8 -15.08 -22.91 -4.50
N PHE A 9 -14.44 -24.03 -4.87
CA PHE A 9 -13.15 -24.41 -4.26
C PHE A 9 -11.89 -24.19 -5.13
N TYR A 10 -12.04 -23.78 -6.39
CA TYR A 10 -10.88 -23.67 -7.32
C TYR A 10 -10.29 -22.27 -7.49
N TRP A 11 -10.92 -21.24 -6.99
CA TRP A 11 -10.47 -19.85 -7.16
C TRP A 11 -9.16 -19.48 -6.45
N PRO A 12 -8.87 -19.90 -5.21
CA PRO A 12 -7.61 -19.54 -4.56
C PRO A 12 -6.39 -20.20 -5.18
N VAL A 13 -6.53 -21.42 -5.72
CA VAL A 13 -5.43 -22.15 -6.36
C VAL A 13 -5.06 -21.54 -7.72
N VAL A 14 -6.05 -21.09 -8.48
CA VAL A 14 -5.82 -20.39 -9.77
C VAL A 14 -5.12 -19.05 -9.54
N PHE A 15 -5.43 -18.33 -8.46
CA PHE A 15 -4.76 -17.07 -8.12
C PHE A 15 -3.29 -17.27 -7.74
N LEU A 16 -2.96 -18.34 -7.03
CA LEU A 16 -1.57 -18.66 -6.68
C LEU A 16 -0.74 -18.98 -7.92
N PHE A 17 -1.32 -19.70 -8.90
CA PHE A 17 -0.65 -20.07 -10.15
C PHE A 17 -0.48 -18.90 -11.11
N VAL A 18 -1.41 -17.95 -11.16
CA VAL A 18 -1.27 -16.75 -11.99
C VAL A 18 -0.14 -15.83 -11.48
N PHE A 19 0.05 -15.76 -10.15
CA PHE A 19 1.12 -14.93 -9.57
C PHE A 19 2.50 -15.57 -9.77
N SER A 20 2.62 -16.89 -9.71
CA SER A 20 3.87 -17.61 -10.01
C SER A 20 4.16 -17.71 -11.53
N GLY A 21 3.12 -17.63 -12.36
CA GLY A 21 3.25 -17.64 -13.82
C GLY A 21 3.89 -16.38 -14.39
N LEU A 22 3.69 -15.20 -13.78
CA LEU A 22 4.28 -13.96 -14.26
C LEU A 22 5.78 -13.85 -13.98
N THR A 23 6.24 -14.38 -12.86
CA THR A 23 7.68 -14.41 -12.58
C THR A 23 8.43 -15.41 -13.47
N SER A 24 7.75 -16.40 -14.02
CA SER A 24 8.34 -17.41 -14.91
C SER A 24 8.27 -17.03 -16.39
N LEU A 25 7.43 -16.08 -16.80
CA LEU A 25 7.50 -15.48 -18.15
C LEU A 25 8.82 -14.71 -18.35
N THR A 26 9.48 -14.35 -17.28
CA THR A 26 10.74 -13.63 -17.29
C THR A 26 11.92 -14.44 -17.81
N ALA A 27 11.90 -15.76 -17.69
CA ALA A 27 13.01 -16.61 -18.11
C ALA A 27 13.00 -16.95 -19.60
N VAL A 28 11.83 -16.94 -20.26
CA VAL A 28 11.73 -17.29 -21.70
C VAL A 28 12.18 -16.14 -22.60
N ALA A 29 12.04 -14.88 -22.13
CA ALA A 29 12.45 -13.71 -22.91
C ALA A 29 13.97 -13.51 -22.98
N GLN A 30 14.75 -14.12 -22.07
CA GLN A 30 16.21 -13.97 -22.04
C GLN A 30 16.92 -14.65 -23.21
N GLN A 31 16.29 -15.62 -23.87
CA GLN A 31 16.93 -16.36 -24.96
C GLN A 31 16.89 -15.63 -26.32
N ASN A 32 16.04 -14.63 -26.49
CA ASN A 32 15.82 -13.98 -27.79
C ASN A 32 16.42 -12.57 -27.95
N PHE A 33 17.07 -12.01 -26.93
CA PHE A 33 17.70 -10.68 -27.02
C PHE A 33 19.22 -10.73 -27.18
N ARG A 34 19.71 -11.52 -28.13
CA ARG A 34 21.02 -11.31 -28.72
C ARG A 34 20.85 -10.71 -30.10
N SER A 35 21.33 -9.49 -30.24
CA SER A 35 21.47 -8.74 -31.49
C SER A 35 20.28 -7.89 -31.92
N THR A 36 20.40 -6.61 -31.76
CA THR A 36 20.61 -5.58 -32.79
C THR A 36 20.64 -4.22 -32.13
N ALA A 37 21.74 -3.54 -32.34
CA ALA A 37 22.04 -2.25 -31.77
C ALA A 37 21.95 -1.11 -32.75
N GLU A 38 22.15 0.04 -32.27
CA GLU A 38 22.43 1.33 -32.93
C GLU A 38 21.33 1.88 -33.82
N THR A 39 20.57 2.82 -33.27
CA THR A 39 19.98 3.90 -34.05
C THR A 39 19.95 5.17 -33.21
N SER A 40 20.56 6.20 -33.75
CA SER A 40 20.75 7.55 -33.24
C SER A 40 19.44 8.27 -32.93
N LEU A 41 19.42 9.01 -31.81
CA LEU A 41 18.35 9.90 -31.38
C LEU A 41 18.38 11.22 -32.16
N PRO A 42 17.24 11.77 -32.58
CA PRO A 42 17.14 13.14 -33.07
C PRO A 42 16.98 14.15 -31.93
N ASP A 43 17.51 15.35 -32.14
CA ASP A 43 17.49 16.50 -31.24
C ASP A 43 16.07 16.96 -30.86
N ALA A 44 15.94 17.44 -29.61
CA ALA A 44 14.71 17.99 -29.04
C ALA A 44 14.53 19.48 -29.40
N PRO A 45 13.30 19.94 -29.65
CA PRO A 45 13.01 21.36 -29.89
C PRO A 45 12.92 22.16 -28.57
N GLU A 46 13.35 23.39 -28.62
CA GLU A 46 13.42 24.43 -27.59
C GLU A 46 12.02 24.91 -27.15
N PRO A 47 11.76 25.18 -25.85
CA PRO A 47 10.43 25.58 -25.38
C PRO A 47 10.17 27.08 -25.58
N ALA A 48 9.04 27.40 -26.17
CA ALA A 48 8.50 28.75 -26.31
C ALA A 48 7.94 29.29 -24.99
N GLN A 49 8.32 30.51 -24.62
CA GLN A 49 7.81 31.26 -23.48
C GLN A 49 6.47 31.91 -23.81
N ILE A 50 5.48 31.74 -22.94
CA ILE A 50 4.20 32.45 -22.98
C ILE A 50 4.08 33.29 -21.71
N PRO A 51 3.82 34.61 -21.82
CA PRO A 51 3.54 35.47 -20.67
C PRO A 51 2.06 35.36 -20.30
N GLY A 52 1.77 34.86 -19.11
CA GLY A 52 0.41 34.70 -18.58
C GLY A 52 0.19 35.55 -17.35
N SER A 53 -0.81 36.37 -17.40
CA SER A 53 -1.37 37.19 -16.34
C SER A 53 -1.90 36.34 -15.18
N ALA A 54 -1.53 36.69 -13.96
CA ALA A 54 -2.04 36.09 -12.75
C ALA A 54 -3.45 36.63 -12.42
N PRO A 55 -4.44 35.78 -12.14
CA PRO A 55 -5.63 36.22 -11.42
C PRO A 55 -5.35 36.20 -9.92
N SER A 56 -5.74 37.26 -9.23
CA SER A 56 -5.70 37.41 -7.78
C SER A 56 -6.45 36.26 -7.13
N ALA A 57 -5.73 35.39 -6.43
CA ALA A 57 -6.33 34.36 -5.58
C ALA A 57 -6.96 35.05 -4.36
N THR A 58 -8.27 35.03 -4.28
CA THR A 58 -9.00 35.20 -3.04
C THR A 58 -8.49 34.12 -2.08
N GLN A 59 -7.85 34.53 -1.01
CA GLN A 59 -7.30 33.66 0.03
C GLN A 59 -8.47 32.96 0.71
N GLN A 60 -8.82 31.78 0.19
CA GLN A 60 -9.78 30.90 0.82
C GLN A 60 -9.08 30.29 2.03
N ALA A 61 -9.56 30.62 3.24
CA ALA A 61 -9.04 30.10 4.49
C ALA A 61 -8.85 28.57 4.38
N ALA A 62 -7.64 28.12 4.62
CA ALA A 62 -7.30 26.70 4.47
C ALA A 62 -8.09 25.90 5.53
N ALA A 63 -9.02 25.09 5.08
CA ALA A 63 -9.89 24.31 5.93
C ALA A 63 -9.07 23.27 6.73
N ALA A 64 -9.28 23.24 8.04
CA ALA A 64 -8.61 22.29 8.92
C ALA A 64 -9.36 20.95 9.02
N THR A 65 -8.68 19.91 9.48
CA THR A 65 -9.19 18.54 9.50
C THR A 65 -8.91 17.88 10.85
N ILE A 66 -9.93 17.21 11.43
CA ILE A 66 -9.76 16.28 12.55
C ILE A 66 -10.07 14.87 12.01
N SER A 67 -9.12 13.97 12.10
CA SER A 67 -9.30 12.56 11.73
C SER A 67 -8.81 11.64 12.84
N GLY A 68 -9.29 10.39 12.81
CA GLY A 68 -8.87 9.44 13.84
C GLY A 68 -9.45 8.06 13.69
N THR A 69 -9.26 7.24 14.71
CA THR A 69 -9.79 5.87 14.76
C THR A 69 -10.38 5.59 16.11
N VAL A 70 -11.48 4.87 16.12
CA VAL A 70 -12.16 4.39 17.32
C VAL A 70 -11.81 2.92 17.54
N LEU A 71 -11.32 2.60 18.73
CA LEU A 71 -10.87 1.26 19.14
C LEU A 71 -11.65 0.84 20.40
N ASP A 72 -11.68 -0.45 20.65
CA ASP A 72 -12.07 -1.00 21.95
C ASP A 72 -10.88 -1.15 22.90
N SER A 73 -11.11 -1.63 24.12
CA SER A 73 -10.10 -1.88 25.14
C SER A 73 -9.07 -2.98 24.74
N ASN A 74 -9.39 -3.81 23.75
CA ASN A 74 -8.48 -4.83 23.21
C ASN A 74 -7.68 -4.32 22.01
N HIS A 75 -7.85 -3.03 21.65
CA HIS A 75 -7.29 -2.40 20.46
C HIS A 75 -7.87 -2.91 19.13
N ASP A 76 -9.05 -3.53 19.19
CA ASP A 76 -9.81 -3.86 17.99
C ASP A 76 -10.60 -2.64 17.50
N VAL A 77 -10.73 -2.49 16.19
CA VAL A 77 -11.45 -1.35 15.58
C VAL A 77 -12.94 -1.46 15.85
N LEU A 78 -13.59 -0.33 16.16
CA LEU A 78 -15.03 -0.22 16.39
C LEU A 78 -15.74 0.42 15.19
N PRO A 79 -16.26 -0.39 14.26
CA PRO A 79 -17.07 0.11 13.15
C PRO A 79 -18.41 0.68 13.62
N GLY A 80 -18.90 1.74 12.95
CA GLY A 80 -20.19 2.32 13.24
C GLY A 80 -20.25 3.14 14.54
N ALA A 81 -19.12 3.39 15.20
CA ALA A 81 -19.06 4.31 16.32
C ALA A 81 -19.40 5.74 15.85
N ARG A 82 -20.31 6.39 16.53
CA ARG A 82 -20.72 7.75 16.22
C ARG A 82 -19.79 8.75 16.89
N VAL A 83 -19.14 9.57 16.09
CA VAL A 83 -18.24 10.65 16.54
C VAL A 83 -18.91 11.98 16.27
N ILE A 84 -18.98 12.85 17.28
CA ILE A 84 -19.53 14.20 17.20
C ILE A 84 -18.42 15.17 17.56
N ALA A 85 -18.16 16.14 16.70
CA ALA A 85 -17.25 17.26 16.98
C ALA A 85 -18.06 18.49 17.39
N VAL A 86 -17.75 19.07 18.54
CA VAL A 86 -18.39 20.28 19.08
C VAL A 86 -17.34 21.36 19.19
N GLY A 87 -17.50 22.46 18.47
CA GLY A 87 -16.63 23.64 18.54
C GLY A 87 -17.07 24.55 19.72
N GLN A 88 -16.12 25.17 20.39
CA GLN A 88 -16.36 26.02 21.54
C GLN A 88 -16.95 27.39 21.14
N SER A 89 -16.47 27.95 20.04
CA SER A 89 -16.87 29.29 19.56
C SER A 89 -17.93 29.26 18.46
N THR A 90 -17.86 28.26 17.57
CA THR A 90 -18.66 28.22 16.33
C THR A 90 -19.94 27.41 16.45
N SER A 91 -20.21 26.73 17.56
CA SER A 91 -21.34 25.77 17.70
C SER A 91 -21.42 24.77 16.53
N ALA A 92 -20.33 24.60 15.80
CA ALA A 92 -20.23 23.70 14.66
C ALA A 92 -20.31 22.25 15.16
N ILE A 93 -21.49 21.66 15.01
CA ILE A 93 -21.73 20.27 15.36
C ILE A 93 -21.63 19.47 14.07
N GLY A 94 -20.50 18.76 13.90
CA GLY A 94 -20.36 17.73 12.90
C GLY A 94 -20.59 16.35 13.51
N SER A 95 -21.29 15.45 12.82
CA SER A 95 -21.44 14.06 13.22
C SER A 95 -21.00 13.14 12.08
N VAL A 96 -20.09 12.21 12.38
CA VAL A 96 -19.57 11.21 11.42
C VAL A 96 -19.63 9.84 12.08
N GLU A 97 -19.96 8.82 11.32
CA GLU A 97 -19.85 7.42 11.77
C GLU A 97 -18.48 6.85 11.37
N ALA A 98 -17.86 6.16 12.28
CA ALA A 98 -16.62 5.45 12.02
C ALA A 98 -16.85 4.34 10.98
N GLY A 99 -16.02 4.31 9.95
CA GLY A 99 -16.06 3.32 8.89
C GLY A 99 -15.80 1.89 9.39
N SER A 100 -15.81 0.92 8.49
CA SER A 100 -15.58 -0.51 8.82
C SER A 100 -14.17 -0.80 9.39
N ASN A 101 -13.25 0.15 9.27
CA ASN A 101 -11.92 0.14 9.88
C ASN A 101 -11.84 1.02 11.15
N GLY A 102 -12.97 1.46 11.69
CA GLY A 102 -13.03 2.33 12.86
C GLY A 102 -12.58 3.78 12.60
N GLN A 103 -12.25 4.17 11.37
CA GLN A 103 -11.76 5.52 11.06
C GLN A 103 -12.89 6.53 10.88
N PHE A 104 -12.62 7.77 11.30
CA PHE A 104 -13.48 8.93 11.08
C PHE A 104 -12.68 10.14 10.62
N ALA A 105 -13.32 11.08 9.91
CA ALA A 105 -12.70 12.34 9.52
C ALA A 105 -13.74 13.45 9.45
N PHE A 106 -13.40 14.59 10.04
CA PHE A 106 -14.09 15.87 9.87
C PHE A 106 -13.20 16.76 9.01
N THR A 107 -13.66 17.12 7.84
CA THR A 107 -12.95 18.00 6.90
C THR A 107 -13.67 19.36 6.83
N GLY A 108 -12.92 20.41 6.55
CA GLY A 108 -13.52 21.72 6.38
C GLY A 108 -13.87 22.43 7.69
N LEU A 109 -13.28 22.04 8.81
CA LEU A 109 -13.52 22.68 10.10
C LEU A 109 -12.85 24.06 10.15
N PRO A 110 -13.54 25.09 10.67
CA PRO A 110 -12.92 26.37 10.95
C PRO A 110 -11.93 26.24 12.12
N PRO A 111 -10.94 27.15 12.23
CA PRO A 111 -10.07 27.22 13.38
C PRO A 111 -10.87 27.47 14.65
N ASP A 112 -10.81 26.56 15.61
CA ASP A 112 -11.54 26.65 16.91
C ASP A 112 -10.96 25.63 17.90
N ILE A 113 -11.49 25.62 19.11
CA ILE A 113 -11.25 24.58 20.11
C ILE A 113 -12.42 23.57 20.03
N TYR A 114 -12.09 22.33 19.72
CA TYR A 114 -13.06 21.26 19.54
C TYR A 114 -13.02 20.24 20.67
N GLN A 115 -14.17 19.66 20.99
CA GLN A 115 -14.28 18.44 21.79
C GLN A 115 -14.97 17.36 20.95
N LEU A 116 -14.43 16.14 21.01
CA LEU A 116 -15.02 14.97 20.37
C LEU A 116 -15.81 14.16 21.40
N LYS A 117 -17.08 13.91 21.08
CA LYS A 117 -17.92 12.96 21.83
C LYS A 117 -18.13 11.71 20.98
N VAL A 118 -17.73 10.54 21.51
CA VAL A 118 -17.80 9.27 20.78
C VAL A 118 -18.71 8.31 21.52
N THR A 119 -19.61 7.67 20.78
CA THR A 119 -20.57 6.70 21.30
C THR A 119 -20.62 5.47 20.38
N ALA A 120 -20.68 4.28 20.98
CA ALA A 120 -20.92 3.03 20.26
C ALA A 120 -21.84 2.12 21.08
N PRO A 121 -22.63 1.23 20.44
CA PRO A 121 -23.52 0.31 21.15
C PRO A 121 -22.74 -0.59 22.14
N GLY A 122 -23.20 -0.65 23.39
CA GLY A 122 -22.57 -1.46 24.43
C GLY A 122 -21.27 -0.90 25.03
N MET A 123 -20.88 0.30 24.62
CA MET A 123 -19.67 0.98 25.11
C MET A 123 -20.00 2.21 25.93
N ASN A 124 -19.07 2.61 26.81
CA ASN A 124 -19.16 3.86 27.54
C ASN A 124 -19.00 5.05 26.57
N THR A 125 -19.80 6.09 26.80
CA THR A 125 -19.63 7.36 26.07
C THR A 125 -18.29 7.99 26.42
N PHE A 126 -17.57 8.43 25.42
CA PHE A 126 -16.30 9.09 25.55
C PHE A 126 -16.40 10.58 25.19
N THR A 127 -15.70 11.43 25.92
CA THR A 127 -15.52 12.85 25.59
C THR A 127 -14.02 13.17 25.66
N SER A 128 -13.47 13.75 24.58
CA SER A 128 -12.05 14.10 24.51
C SER A 128 -11.74 15.32 25.39
N SER A 129 -10.44 15.51 25.68
CA SER A 129 -9.91 16.83 26.05
C SER A 129 -10.12 17.84 24.91
N GLU A 130 -9.88 19.11 25.21
CA GLU A 130 -9.94 20.19 24.22
C GLU A 130 -8.85 20.00 23.14
N ILE A 131 -9.24 20.16 21.89
CA ILE A 131 -8.40 20.03 20.71
C ILE A 131 -8.35 21.40 20.05
N SER A 132 -7.27 22.13 20.21
CA SER A 132 -7.04 23.37 19.48
C SER A 132 -6.70 23.08 18.04
N LEU A 133 -7.44 23.67 17.10
CA LEU A 133 -7.30 23.46 15.66
C LEU A 133 -6.99 24.80 14.98
N HIS A 134 -5.84 24.88 14.30
CA HIS A 134 -5.41 26.05 13.56
C HIS A 134 -5.76 25.92 12.07
N GLU A 135 -5.70 27.02 11.36
CA GLU A 135 -5.99 27.08 9.93
C GLU A 135 -5.11 26.12 9.14
N GLY A 136 -5.71 25.27 8.29
CA GLY A 136 -5.01 24.29 7.48
C GLY A 136 -4.42 23.11 8.25
N GLU A 137 -4.59 23.05 9.57
CA GLU A 137 -4.03 22.01 10.42
C GLU A 137 -4.81 20.70 10.31
N THR A 138 -4.09 19.58 10.28
CA THR A 138 -4.68 18.24 10.44
C THR A 138 -4.33 17.67 11.79
N ARG A 139 -5.34 17.45 12.63
CA ARG A 139 -5.23 16.80 13.93
C ARG A 139 -5.69 15.36 13.87
N LEU A 140 -4.91 14.49 14.47
CA LEU A 140 -5.18 13.06 14.52
C LEU A 140 -5.53 12.67 15.96
N VAL A 141 -6.66 11.97 16.14
CA VAL A 141 -7.19 11.58 17.45
C VAL A 141 -7.47 10.08 17.47
N SER A 142 -6.83 9.36 18.39
CA SER A 142 -7.16 7.96 18.66
C SER A 142 -8.08 7.88 19.89
N VAL A 143 -9.22 7.22 19.74
CA VAL A 143 -10.21 7.06 20.81
C VAL A 143 -10.32 5.59 21.15
N THR A 144 -10.12 5.25 22.44
CA THR A 144 -10.34 3.90 22.94
C THR A 144 -11.60 3.91 23.84
N LEU A 145 -12.62 3.15 23.43
CA LEU A 145 -13.85 2.98 24.22
C LEU A 145 -13.73 1.73 25.09
N SER A 146 -14.23 1.82 26.32
CA SER A 146 -14.40 0.68 27.21
C SER A 146 -15.85 0.15 27.16
N VAL A 147 -16.00 -1.16 27.40
CA VAL A 147 -17.31 -1.79 27.57
C VAL A 147 -18.02 -1.16 28.78
N PHE A 148 -19.36 -1.08 28.71
CA PHE A 148 -20.18 -0.51 29.80
C PHE A 148 -19.82 -1.15 31.15
N GLY A 149 -19.31 -0.31 32.07
CA GLY A 149 -18.83 -0.75 33.40
C GLY A 149 -17.29 -0.86 33.55
N GLY A 150 -16.51 -0.69 32.49
CA GLY A 150 -15.04 -0.64 32.53
C GLY A 150 -14.47 0.78 32.59
N ALA A 151 -13.18 0.91 32.95
CA ALA A 151 -12.47 2.20 32.93
C ALA A 151 -12.15 2.62 31.49
N THR A 152 -12.53 3.85 31.11
CA THR A 152 -12.21 4.43 29.80
C THR A 152 -10.85 5.12 29.88
N SER A 153 -9.91 4.73 29.03
CA SER A 153 -8.62 5.42 28.92
C SER A 153 -8.58 6.28 27.65
N VAL A 154 -8.03 7.48 27.78
CA VAL A 154 -7.84 8.43 26.69
C VAL A 154 -6.37 8.51 26.37
N THR A 155 -6.02 8.23 25.13
CA THR A 155 -4.73 8.65 24.61
C THR A 155 -4.99 9.64 23.46
N VAL A 156 -5.03 10.93 23.78
CA VAL A 156 -4.93 11.99 22.76
C VAL A 156 -3.47 12.02 22.34
N SER A 157 -3.13 11.23 21.34
CA SER A 157 -1.80 11.24 20.76
C SER A 157 -1.81 12.26 19.62
N GLY A 158 -1.48 13.50 19.95
CA GLY A 158 -1.12 14.51 18.94
C GLY A 158 0.19 14.20 18.21
N ARG A 159 0.68 12.97 18.29
CA ARG A 159 1.88 12.49 17.61
C ARG A 159 1.51 11.79 16.31
N PRO A 160 1.97 12.29 15.16
CA PRO A 160 1.82 11.62 13.86
C PRO A 160 2.25 10.13 13.90
N ASP A 161 3.21 9.80 14.76
CA ASP A 161 3.77 8.45 14.91
C ASP A 161 2.75 7.42 15.42
N ALA A 162 1.88 7.80 16.35
CA ALA A 162 0.90 6.87 16.94
C ALA A 162 -0.19 6.50 15.91
N VAL A 163 -0.59 7.45 15.09
CA VAL A 163 -1.58 7.21 14.03
C VAL A 163 -0.97 6.41 12.88
N ALA A 164 0.30 6.69 12.52
CA ALA A 164 1.01 5.88 11.55
C ALA A 164 1.17 4.43 12.02
N GLU A 165 1.41 4.20 13.31
CA GLU A 165 1.45 2.85 13.88
C GLU A 165 0.09 2.14 13.78
N GLN A 166 -0.99 2.84 14.08
CA GLN A 166 -2.34 2.32 13.96
C GLN A 166 -2.70 1.98 12.50
N GLN A 167 -2.31 2.82 11.54
CA GLN A 167 -2.45 2.54 10.12
C GLN A 167 -1.70 1.26 9.71
N VAL A 168 -0.54 1.00 10.29
CA VAL A 168 0.20 -0.25 10.08
C VAL A 168 -0.59 -1.45 10.63
N GLN A 169 -1.19 -1.34 11.82
CA GLN A 169 -2.01 -2.43 12.37
C GLN A 169 -3.23 -2.73 11.48
N ILE A 170 -3.93 -1.71 11.00
CA ILE A 170 -5.04 -1.87 10.04
C ILE A 170 -4.54 -2.55 8.76
N ALA A 171 -3.41 -2.09 8.21
CA ALA A 171 -2.84 -2.68 7.01
C ALA A 171 -2.49 -4.17 7.19
N LEU A 172 -1.98 -4.56 8.36
CA LEU A 172 -1.63 -5.95 8.68
C LEU A 172 -2.85 -6.89 8.78
N GLN A 173 -4.03 -6.33 9.03
CA GLN A 173 -5.30 -7.09 9.06
C GLN A 173 -5.90 -7.29 7.66
N GLN A 174 -5.47 -6.50 6.67
CA GLN A 174 -5.98 -6.61 5.30
C GLN A 174 -5.46 -7.87 4.60
N ARG A 175 -6.38 -8.80 4.31
CA ARG A 175 -6.05 -10.06 3.61
C ARG A 175 -7.07 -10.35 2.51
N ILE A 176 -6.58 -10.67 1.33
CA ILE A 176 -7.36 -11.11 0.18
C ILE A 176 -7.87 -12.52 0.47
N GLY A 177 -9.19 -12.70 0.43
CA GLY A 177 -9.82 -13.98 0.79
C GLY A 177 -9.52 -14.45 2.21
N GLY A 178 -9.14 -13.54 3.11
CA GLY A 178 -8.77 -13.85 4.50
C GLY A 178 -7.37 -14.48 4.66
N ILE A 179 -6.64 -14.74 3.57
CA ILE A 179 -5.37 -15.49 3.60
C ILE A 179 -4.20 -14.63 3.10
N ILE A 180 -4.27 -14.10 1.86
CA ILE A 180 -3.15 -13.45 1.18
C ILE A 180 -2.99 -12.02 1.68
N PRO A 181 -1.79 -11.59 2.14
CA PRO A 181 -1.58 -10.26 2.67
C PRO A 181 -1.78 -9.17 1.61
N ASN A 182 -2.51 -8.10 1.98
CA ASN A 182 -2.73 -6.90 1.16
C ASN A 182 -2.21 -5.64 1.87
N PHE A 183 -1.06 -5.74 2.54
CA PHE A 183 -0.52 -4.74 3.47
C PHE A 183 -0.17 -3.39 2.83
N TYR A 184 0.05 -3.36 1.52
CA TYR A 184 0.46 -2.16 0.78
C TYR A 184 -0.69 -1.55 -0.03
N SER A 185 -1.93 -1.72 0.41
CA SER A 185 -3.09 -1.03 -0.18
C SER A 185 -3.67 -0.05 0.82
N SER A 186 -3.82 1.21 0.41
CA SER A 186 -4.54 2.22 1.18
C SER A 186 -5.84 2.54 0.46
N TYR A 187 -6.94 2.52 1.21
CA TYR A 187 -8.27 2.94 0.74
C TYR A 187 -8.63 4.33 1.26
N ASP A 188 -7.77 4.91 2.10
CA ASP A 188 -7.91 6.25 2.65
C ASP A 188 -6.85 7.18 2.03
N TRP A 189 -7.30 8.20 1.31
CA TRP A 189 -6.45 9.21 0.69
C TRP A 189 -5.86 10.21 1.69
N ASN A 190 -6.49 10.33 2.87
CA ASN A 190 -6.04 11.19 3.95
C ASN A 190 -5.12 10.44 4.94
N ALA A 191 -4.84 9.15 4.66
CA ALA A 191 -3.94 8.38 5.50
C ALA A 191 -2.59 9.12 5.67
N PRO A 192 -2.14 9.31 6.92
CA PRO A 192 -0.88 9.98 7.20
C PRO A 192 0.29 9.20 6.60
N PRO A 193 1.37 9.89 6.25
CA PRO A 193 2.59 9.25 5.78
C PRO A 193 3.17 8.34 6.86
N MET A 194 3.67 7.18 6.45
CA MET A 194 4.37 6.27 7.35
C MET A 194 5.80 6.76 7.59
N GLY A 195 6.24 6.79 8.87
CA GLY A 195 7.65 7.01 9.20
C GLY A 195 8.54 5.83 8.79
N ALA A 196 9.86 6.02 8.82
CA ALA A 196 10.83 4.99 8.43
C ALA A 196 10.67 3.69 9.24
N LYS A 197 10.40 3.79 10.55
CA LYS A 197 10.16 2.63 11.41
C LYS A 197 8.95 1.80 10.97
N GLN A 198 7.84 2.45 10.61
CA GLN A 198 6.64 1.81 10.13
C GLN A 198 6.84 1.16 8.77
N LYS A 199 7.53 1.84 7.84
CA LYS A 199 7.87 1.30 6.51
C LYS A 199 8.70 0.02 6.64
N LEU A 200 9.72 0.02 7.48
CA LEU A 200 10.56 -1.15 7.78
C LEU A 200 9.75 -2.26 8.46
N LYS A 201 8.95 -1.93 9.48
CA LYS A 201 8.10 -2.90 10.18
C LYS A 201 7.16 -3.63 9.22
N LEU A 202 6.51 -2.89 8.31
CA LEU A 202 5.61 -3.46 7.31
C LEU A 202 6.36 -4.36 6.31
N SER A 203 7.57 -3.96 5.90
CA SER A 203 8.44 -4.77 5.04
C SER A 203 8.83 -6.08 5.69
N PHE A 204 9.28 -6.05 6.95
CA PHE A 204 9.61 -7.27 7.69
C PHE A 204 8.40 -8.19 7.86
N ARG A 205 7.23 -7.64 8.19
CA ARG A 205 5.99 -8.44 8.30
C ARG A 205 5.61 -9.08 6.98
N SER A 206 5.81 -8.38 5.86
CA SER A 206 5.56 -8.93 4.53
C SER A 206 6.54 -10.07 4.17
N ILE A 207 7.81 -9.95 4.56
CA ILE A 207 8.83 -10.97 4.30
C ILE A 207 8.53 -12.25 5.09
N ILE A 208 8.19 -12.14 6.38
CA ILE A 208 7.97 -13.29 7.26
C ILE A 208 6.53 -13.85 7.20
N ASP A 209 5.67 -13.32 6.34
CA ASP A 209 4.32 -13.84 6.18
C ASP A 209 4.35 -15.26 5.61
N PRO A 210 3.62 -16.24 6.20
CA PRO A 210 3.61 -17.63 5.72
C PRO A 210 3.27 -17.79 4.25
N VAL A 211 2.39 -16.92 3.72
CA VAL A 211 1.99 -16.95 2.30
C VAL A 211 3.17 -16.58 1.39
N SER A 212 4.09 -15.73 1.84
CA SER A 212 5.31 -15.41 1.10
C SER A 212 6.18 -16.65 0.88
N PHE A 213 6.37 -17.46 1.93
CA PHE A 213 7.13 -18.71 1.83
C PHE A 213 6.46 -19.74 0.89
N LEU A 214 5.12 -19.85 0.94
CA LEU A 214 4.38 -20.71 0.03
C LEU A 214 4.48 -20.25 -1.42
N THR A 215 4.42 -18.95 -1.66
CA THR A 215 4.59 -18.36 -3.00
C THR A 215 5.99 -18.62 -3.55
N ILE A 216 7.02 -18.46 -2.72
CA ILE A 216 8.42 -18.75 -3.06
C ILE A 216 8.59 -20.24 -3.40
N ALA A 217 8.00 -21.14 -2.60
CA ALA A 217 8.05 -22.57 -2.86
C ALA A 217 7.39 -22.94 -4.19
N GLY A 218 6.21 -22.36 -4.48
CA GLY A 218 5.53 -22.55 -5.76
C GLY A 218 6.34 -22.03 -6.94
N THR A 219 6.93 -20.84 -6.81
CA THR A 219 7.82 -20.26 -7.84
C THR A 219 9.03 -21.15 -8.11
N ALA A 220 9.70 -21.61 -7.07
CA ALA A 220 10.85 -22.53 -7.20
C ALA A 220 10.43 -23.86 -7.87
N GLY A 221 9.23 -24.36 -7.55
CA GLY A 221 8.66 -25.56 -8.20
C GLY A 221 8.43 -25.38 -9.70
N VAL A 222 7.85 -24.25 -10.10
CA VAL A 222 7.66 -23.90 -11.52
C VAL A 222 9.00 -23.73 -12.24
N GLN A 223 9.96 -23.05 -11.63
CA GLN A 223 11.30 -22.88 -12.17
C GLN A 223 12.03 -24.23 -12.30
N GLN A 224 11.86 -25.14 -11.35
CA GLN A 224 12.39 -26.49 -11.40
C GLN A 224 11.78 -27.30 -12.54
N TYR A 225 10.45 -27.26 -12.67
CA TYR A 225 9.72 -27.97 -13.74
C TYR A 225 10.12 -27.46 -15.13
N ARG A 226 10.29 -26.17 -15.31
CA ARG A 226 10.71 -25.53 -16.58
C ARG A 226 12.21 -25.54 -16.81
N ASN A 227 12.99 -26.08 -15.86
CA ASN A 227 14.45 -26.01 -15.87
C ASN A 227 14.99 -24.58 -16.07
N THR A 228 14.30 -23.59 -15.49
CA THR A 228 14.78 -22.20 -15.50
C THR A 228 16.09 -22.11 -14.74
N PHE A 229 17.09 -21.42 -15.30
CA PHE A 229 18.44 -21.38 -14.76
C PHE A 229 19.06 -22.77 -14.60
N PRO A 230 19.43 -23.42 -15.71
CA PRO A 230 19.94 -24.80 -15.69
C PRO A 230 21.18 -25.01 -14.80
N GLY A 231 21.96 -23.95 -14.55
CA GLY A 231 23.12 -23.96 -13.66
C GLY A 231 22.83 -24.34 -12.20
N TYR A 232 21.56 -24.28 -11.76
CA TYR A 232 21.19 -24.79 -10.43
C TYR A 232 21.09 -26.32 -10.38
N GLY A 233 20.98 -26.98 -11.53
CA GLY A 233 20.82 -28.43 -11.63
C GLY A 233 19.40 -28.93 -11.41
N GLY A 234 19.23 -30.24 -11.37
CA GLY A 234 17.95 -30.92 -11.19
C GLY A 234 17.73 -31.51 -9.78
N GLY A 235 16.62 -32.23 -9.60
CA GLY A 235 16.27 -32.93 -8.37
C GLY A 235 16.02 -32.01 -7.17
N ILE A 236 16.07 -32.59 -5.97
CA ILE A 236 15.82 -31.88 -4.70
C ILE A 236 16.86 -30.76 -4.48
N ALA A 237 18.12 -31.00 -4.83
CA ALA A 237 19.19 -30.01 -4.68
C ALA A 237 18.97 -28.79 -5.58
N GLY A 238 18.57 -29.00 -6.84
CA GLY A 238 18.23 -27.92 -7.77
C GLY A 238 17.01 -27.11 -7.31
N TYR A 239 15.99 -27.79 -6.79
CA TYR A 239 14.84 -27.13 -6.18
C TYR A 239 15.23 -26.28 -4.97
N GLY A 240 16.05 -26.84 -4.06
CA GLY A 240 16.50 -26.13 -2.86
C GLY A 240 17.29 -24.85 -3.19
N LYS A 241 18.16 -24.90 -4.21
CA LYS A 241 18.90 -23.72 -4.69
C LYS A 241 17.94 -22.66 -5.24
N ARG A 242 16.98 -23.04 -6.09
CA ARG A 242 15.95 -22.11 -6.61
C ARG A 242 15.11 -21.51 -5.50
N TYR A 243 14.71 -22.31 -4.51
CA TYR A 243 13.98 -21.81 -3.34
C TYR A 243 14.80 -20.77 -2.57
N ALA A 244 16.05 -21.07 -2.25
CA ALA A 244 16.92 -20.16 -1.50
C ALA A 244 17.15 -18.83 -2.25
N VAL A 245 17.34 -18.89 -3.56
CA VAL A 245 17.52 -17.72 -4.41
C VAL A 245 16.25 -16.88 -4.48
N ASN A 246 15.07 -17.49 -4.71
CA ASN A 246 13.80 -16.76 -4.69
C ASN A 246 13.51 -16.13 -3.32
N LEU A 247 13.94 -16.79 -2.23
CA LEU A 247 13.84 -16.22 -0.88
C LEU A 247 14.76 -14.99 -0.75
N ALA A 248 16.01 -15.08 -1.21
CA ALA A 248 16.93 -13.95 -1.20
C ALA A 248 16.44 -12.77 -2.04
N ASP A 249 15.91 -13.04 -3.25
CA ASP A 249 15.30 -12.03 -4.12
C ASP A 249 14.08 -11.37 -3.48
N ASN A 250 13.22 -12.16 -2.81
CA ASN A 250 12.06 -11.63 -2.10
C ASN A 250 12.48 -10.74 -0.94
N VAL A 251 13.41 -11.18 -0.10
CA VAL A 251 13.92 -10.42 1.04
C VAL A 251 14.54 -9.10 0.59
N THR A 252 15.48 -9.15 -0.35
CA THR A 252 16.18 -7.96 -0.84
C THR A 252 15.22 -7.02 -1.58
N GLY A 253 14.35 -7.55 -2.44
CA GLY A 253 13.37 -6.80 -3.19
C GLY A 253 12.38 -6.05 -2.30
N VAL A 254 11.76 -6.75 -1.35
CA VAL A 254 10.79 -6.14 -0.42
C VAL A 254 11.47 -5.14 0.50
N LEU A 255 12.62 -5.50 1.09
CA LEU A 255 13.34 -4.63 2.01
C LEU A 255 13.77 -3.33 1.33
N LEU A 256 14.36 -3.41 0.14
CA LEU A 256 14.84 -2.23 -0.58
C LEU A 256 13.69 -1.41 -1.16
N SER A 257 12.77 -2.02 -1.90
CA SER A 257 11.74 -1.27 -2.64
C SER A 257 10.59 -0.76 -1.77
N ARG A 258 10.35 -1.36 -0.60
CA ARG A 258 9.21 -1.02 0.26
C ARG A 258 9.58 -0.54 1.67
N GLY A 259 10.82 -0.77 2.11
CA GLY A 259 11.32 -0.37 3.42
C GLY A 259 12.38 0.72 3.36
N VAL A 260 13.56 0.38 2.87
CA VAL A 260 14.75 1.25 2.93
C VAL A 260 14.59 2.47 2.02
N TYR A 261 14.41 2.26 0.71
CA TYR A 261 14.33 3.39 -0.22
C TYR A 261 13.12 4.30 -0.01
N PRO A 262 11.91 3.80 0.32
CA PRO A 262 10.83 4.70 0.71
C PRO A 262 11.13 5.55 1.93
N SER A 263 11.95 5.04 2.85
CA SER A 263 12.40 5.82 4.02
C SER A 263 13.43 6.88 3.64
N VAL A 264 14.36 6.56 2.73
CA VAL A 264 15.41 7.48 2.26
C VAL A 264 14.84 8.58 1.36
N PHE A 265 13.97 8.22 0.42
CA PHE A 265 13.40 9.17 -0.55
C PHE A 265 12.11 9.85 -0.07
N HIS A 266 11.69 9.60 1.17
CA HIS A 266 10.45 10.14 1.73
C HIS A 266 9.23 9.89 0.82
N GLN A 267 9.05 8.63 0.41
CA GLN A 267 7.97 8.19 -0.46
C GLN A 267 7.09 7.14 0.24
N ASP A 268 5.79 7.17 -0.04
CA ASP A 268 4.86 6.17 0.47
C ASP A 268 4.89 4.91 -0.41
N ALA A 269 5.13 3.75 0.20
CA ALA A 269 5.19 2.48 -0.50
C ALA A 269 3.79 1.88 -0.79
N ARG A 270 2.71 2.51 -0.29
CA ARG A 270 1.34 2.03 -0.46
C ARG A 270 0.77 2.42 -1.82
N TYR A 271 -0.04 1.54 -2.37
CA TYR A 271 -0.93 1.84 -3.49
C TYR A 271 -2.21 2.48 -2.94
N PHE A 272 -2.53 3.70 -3.36
CA PHE A 272 -3.77 4.38 -3.01
C PHE A 272 -4.86 4.01 -4.02
N TYR A 273 -5.90 3.35 -3.54
CA TYR A 273 -7.01 2.90 -4.38
C TYR A 273 -7.78 4.11 -4.95
N LYS A 274 -7.91 4.18 -6.28
CA LYS A 274 -8.60 5.29 -6.94
C LYS A 274 -10.12 5.15 -6.87
N GLY A 275 -10.64 4.01 -7.25
CA GLY A 275 -12.06 3.66 -7.14
C GLY A 275 -13.04 4.44 -8.02
N THR A 276 -12.68 5.62 -8.50
CA THR A 276 -13.55 6.56 -9.24
C THR A 276 -13.04 6.82 -10.66
N GLY A 277 -13.96 7.24 -11.54
CA GLY A 277 -13.64 7.54 -12.94
C GLY A 277 -13.84 6.35 -13.88
N THR A 278 -13.52 6.57 -15.16
CA THR A 278 -13.66 5.54 -16.20
C THR A 278 -12.67 4.39 -16.02
N ILE A 279 -12.98 3.22 -16.57
CA ILE A 279 -12.10 2.04 -16.53
C ILE A 279 -10.70 2.38 -17.08
N HIS A 280 -10.62 3.14 -18.19
CA HIS A 280 -9.34 3.55 -18.77
C HIS A 280 -8.54 4.46 -17.82
N SER A 281 -9.18 5.45 -17.19
CA SER A 281 -8.54 6.34 -16.23
C SER A 281 -8.00 5.56 -15.01
N ARG A 282 -8.76 4.60 -14.50
CA ARG A 282 -8.34 3.74 -13.38
C ARG A 282 -7.21 2.79 -13.78
N LEU A 283 -7.28 2.22 -14.99
CA LEU A 283 -6.23 1.35 -15.52
C LEU A 283 -4.90 2.09 -15.68
N LEU A 284 -4.94 3.27 -16.34
CA LEU A 284 -3.74 4.10 -16.51
C LEU A 284 -3.16 4.52 -15.15
N TYR A 285 -4.01 4.92 -14.20
CA TYR A 285 -3.58 5.25 -12.85
C TYR A 285 -2.90 4.05 -12.16
N ALA A 286 -3.49 2.86 -12.21
CA ALA A 286 -2.95 1.66 -11.58
C ALA A 286 -1.57 1.27 -12.17
N ILE A 287 -1.43 1.37 -13.49
CA ILE A 287 -0.15 1.11 -14.17
C ILE A 287 0.87 2.19 -13.82
N SER A 288 0.50 3.46 -13.90
CA SER A 288 1.42 4.58 -13.59
C SER A 288 1.91 4.57 -12.14
N ALA A 289 1.12 4.05 -11.20
CA ALA A 289 1.50 3.92 -9.79
C ALA A 289 2.71 2.98 -9.54
N ALA A 290 3.16 2.22 -10.54
CA ALA A 290 4.42 1.50 -10.46
C ALA A 290 5.64 2.42 -10.59
N VAL A 291 5.51 3.52 -11.34
CA VAL A 291 6.61 4.47 -11.64
C VAL A 291 6.37 5.87 -11.08
N ILE A 292 5.18 6.15 -10.55
CA ILE A 292 4.81 7.39 -9.88
C ILE A 292 4.29 7.04 -8.49
N ALA A 293 4.82 7.67 -7.45
CA ALA A 293 4.43 7.46 -6.06
C ALA A 293 4.05 8.78 -5.38
N ARG A 294 3.30 8.65 -4.30
CA ARG A 294 3.02 9.77 -3.39
C ARG A 294 4.20 9.96 -2.44
N GLY A 295 4.71 11.18 -2.34
CA GLY A 295 5.68 11.54 -1.30
C GLY A 295 5.03 11.61 0.08
N ASP A 296 5.86 11.58 1.13
CA ASP A 296 5.40 11.81 2.51
C ASP A 296 4.85 13.24 2.69
N ASP A 297 5.17 14.16 1.75
CA ASP A 297 4.61 15.51 1.64
C ASP A 297 3.26 15.57 0.87
N GLY A 298 2.71 14.41 0.51
CA GLY A 298 1.47 14.30 -0.25
C GLY A 298 1.56 14.58 -1.75
N ARG A 299 2.73 15.02 -2.26
CA ARG A 299 2.93 15.35 -3.68
C ARG A 299 3.27 14.10 -4.50
N TRP A 300 2.85 14.11 -5.75
CA TRP A 300 3.22 13.06 -6.70
C TRP A 300 4.65 13.26 -7.21
N LYS A 301 5.44 12.19 -7.18
CA LYS A 301 6.85 12.18 -7.58
C LYS A 301 7.15 10.90 -8.37
N PRO A 302 8.20 10.87 -9.22
CA PRO A 302 8.70 9.61 -9.76
C PRO A 302 9.00 8.63 -8.64
N ASN A 303 8.62 7.36 -8.80
CA ASN A 303 8.76 6.33 -7.78
C ASN A 303 10.21 5.81 -7.70
N TYR A 304 11.11 6.68 -7.26
CA TYR A 304 12.53 6.34 -7.10
C TYR A 304 12.70 5.12 -6.19
N SER A 305 11.93 5.07 -5.11
CA SER A 305 12.01 4.01 -4.11
C SER A 305 11.78 2.63 -4.73
N HIS A 306 10.73 2.51 -5.51
CA HIS A 306 10.35 1.22 -6.06
C HIS A 306 11.23 0.81 -7.23
N VAL A 307 11.49 1.75 -8.16
CA VAL A 307 12.30 1.48 -9.34
C VAL A 307 13.74 1.17 -8.93
N LEU A 308 14.39 2.06 -8.19
CA LEU A 308 15.77 1.82 -7.74
C LEU A 308 15.86 0.61 -6.82
N GLY A 309 14.84 0.37 -5.97
CA GLY A 309 14.80 -0.80 -5.10
C GLY A 309 14.80 -2.11 -5.89
N ASN A 310 13.99 -2.20 -6.93
CA ASN A 310 13.93 -3.35 -7.80
C ASN A 310 15.24 -3.58 -8.56
N PHE A 311 15.81 -2.51 -9.14
CA PHE A 311 17.09 -2.62 -9.86
C PHE A 311 18.26 -2.93 -8.93
N SER A 312 18.27 -2.38 -7.72
CA SER A 312 19.32 -2.71 -6.73
C SER A 312 19.21 -4.15 -6.26
N ALA A 313 18.01 -4.64 -5.99
CA ALA A 313 17.80 -6.06 -5.66
C ALA A 313 18.25 -6.97 -6.82
N ALA A 314 17.91 -6.63 -8.06
CA ALA A 314 18.36 -7.33 -9.25
C ALA A 314 19.88 -7.26 -9.42
N GLY A 315 20.52 -6.16 -9.05
CA GLY A 315 21.98 -6.05 -8.99
C GLY A 315 22.61 -6.99 -7.98
N ILE A 316 22.04 -7.04 -6.77
CA ILE A 316 22.49 -7.93 -5.70
C ILE A 316 22.31 -9.41 -6.10
N SER A 317 21.30 -9.75 -6.89
CA SER A 317 21.07 -11.13 -7.34
C SER A 317 22.24 -11.69 -8.15
N ASN A 318 23.05 -10.84 -8.81
CA ASN A 318 24.28 -11.30 -9.48
C ASN A 318 25.29 -11.98 -8.55
N LEU A 319 25.18 -11.79 -7.23
CA LEU A 319 26.11 -12.45 -6.30
C LEU A 319 25.84 -13.94 -6.14
N TYR A 320 24.59 -14.38 -6.35
CA TYR A 320 24.16 -15.75 -6.05
C TYR A 320 23.47 -16.50 -7.21
N TYR A 321 23.23 -15.85 -8.34
CA TYR A 321 22.76 -16.54 -9.54
C TYR A 321 23.89 -17.36 -10.19
N PRO A 322 23.59 -18.37 -11.04
CA PRO A 322 24.63 -19.11 -11.75
C PRO A 322 25.47 -18.18 -12.62
N ALA A 323 26.75 -18.48 -12.77
CA ALA A 323 27.68 -17.63 -13.52
C ALA A 323 27.25 -17.41 -14.99
N SER A 324 26.56 -18.39 -15.58
CA SER A 324 26.03 -18.32 -16.95
C SER A 324 24.91 -17.28 -17.11
N ASP A 325 24.23 -16.92 -16.00
CA ASP A 325 23.03 -16.08 -16.01
C ASP A 325 23.27 -14.69 -15.42
N ARG A 326 24.52 -14.40 -14.97
CA ARG A 326 24.90 -13.10 -14.40
C ARG A 326 25.13 -12.04 -15.47
N GLY A 327 25.08 -10.78 -15.06
CA GLY A 327 25.42 -9.65 -15.90
C GLY A 327 24.35 -8.57 -15.95
N ALA A 328 24.60 -7.55 -16.77
CA ALA A 328 23.69 -6.41 -16.91
C ALA A 328 22.31 -6.81 -17.44
N SER A 329 22.24 -7.82 -18.30
CA SER A 329 20.97 -8.34 -18.83
C SER A 329 20.08 -8.90 -17.74
N LEU A 330 20.62 -9.62 -16.76
CA LEU A 330 19.88 -10.12 -15.60
C LEU A 330 19.33 -8.95 -14.78
N VAL A 331 20.14 -7.93 -14.52
CA VAL A 331 19.73 -6.75 -13.74
C VAL A 331 18.60 -6.00 -14.45
N LEU A 332 18.77 -5.68 -15.72
CA LEU A 332 17.78 -4.97 -16.51
C LEU A 332 16.47 -5.76 -16.58
N PHE A 333 16.58 -7.04 -16.89
CA PHE A 333 15.42 -7.88 -17.04
C PHE A 333 14.65 -8.05 -15.73
N ASN A 334 15.32 -8.42 -14.63
CA ASN A 334 14.69 -8.62 -13.32
C ASN A 334 14.14 -7.30 -12.77
N GLY A 335 14.84 -6.18 -12.92
CA GLY A 335 14.37 -4.87 -12.50
C GLY A 335 13.12 -4.41 -13.24
N LEU A 336 13.08 -4.56 -14.55
CA LEU A 336 11.90 -4.26 -15.38
C LEU A 336 10.74 -5.21 -15.06
N ALA A 337 11.01 -6.52 -14.94
CA ALA A 337 10.00 -7.52 -14.61
C ALA A 337 9.37 -7.27 -13.24
N ALA A 338 10.16 -6.94 -12.23
CA ALA A 338 9.65 -6.58 -10.90
C ALA A 338 8.77 -5.32 -10.96
N THR A 339 9.16 -4.31 -11.73
CA THR A 339 8.37 -3.09 -11.93
C THR A 339 7.07 -3.38 -12.68
N ALA A 340 7.11 -4.18 -13.73
CA ALA A 340 5.92 -4.62 -14.47
C ALA A 340 4.98 -5.48 -13.60
N SER A 341 5.52 -6.37 -12.77
CA SER A 341 4.76 -7.15 -11.79
C SER A 341 4.03 -6.25 -10.79
N THR A 342 4.66 -5.14 -10.38
CA THR A 342 4.00 -4.15 -9.51
C THR A 342 2.86 -3.45 -10.24
N ALA A 343 3.04 -3.04 -11.49
CA ALA A 343 1.97 -2.45 -12.29
C ALA A 343 0.78 -3.41 -12.40
N PHE A 344 1.04 -4.69 -12.69
CA PHE A 344 0.00 -5.72 -12.74
C PHE A 344 -0.69 -5.91 -11.38
N SER A 345 0.07 -5.99 -10.29
CA SER A 345 -0.49 -6.08 -8.94
C SER A 345 -1.36 -4.89 -8.59
N ASN A 346 -0.99 -3.68 -9.02
CA ASN A 346 -1.79 -2.48 -8.82
C ASN A 346 -3.11 -2.53 -9.61
N VAL A 347 -3.09 -3.06 -10.82
CA VAL A 347 -4.33 -3.30 -11.59
C VAL A 347 -5.24 -4.28 -10.85
N LEU A 348 -4.70 -5.37 -10.31
CA LEU A 348 -5.48 -6.30 -9.49
C LEU A 348 -6.04 -5.64 -8.22
N ARG A 349 -5.26 -4.79 -7.54
CA ARG A 349 -5.72 -4.00 -6.39
C ARG A 349 -6.87 -3.08 -6.77
N GLU A 350 -6.78 -2.43 -7.92
CA GLU A 350 -7.78 -1.48 -8.40
C GLU A 350 -9.10 -2.15 -8.81
N PHE A 351 -9.07 -3.33 -9.41
CA PHE A 351 -10.27 -3.93 -10.00
C PHE A 351 -10.80 -5.17 -9.28
N VAL A 352 -9.93 -5.89 -8.58
CA VAL A 352 -10.26 -7.20 -8.00
C VAL A 352 -10.18 -7.20 -6.48
N PHE A 353 -9.04 -6.78 -5.92
CA PHE A 353 -8.72 -7.05 -4.52
C PHE A 353 -9.65 -6.36 -3.54
N LYS A 354 -10.16 -5.16 -3.81
CA LYS A 354 -11.11 -4.48 -2.94
C LYS A 354 -12.32 -5.36 -2.59
N ARG A 355 -12.83 -6.12 -3.57
CA ARG A 355 -14.04 -6.94 -3.42
C ARG A 355 -13.83 -8.18 -2.54
N VAL A 356 -12.59 -8.63 -2.41
CA VAL A 356 -12.21 -9.89 -1.75
C VAL A 356 -11.24 -9.68 -0.58
N THR A 357 -10.87 -8.43 -0.27
CA THR A 357 -10.02 -8.10 0.89
C THR A 357 -10.89 -7.90 2.13
N SER A 358 -10.47 -8.51 3.25
CA SER A 358 -11.07 -8.28 4.56
C SER A 358 -10.67 -6.90 5.11
N HIS A 359 -11.50 -6.34 6.01
CA HIS A 359 -11.24 -5.07 6.71
C HIS A 359 -11.02 -3.86 5.79
N VAL A 360 -11.63 -3.88 4.60
CA VAL A 360 -11.66 -2.71 3.70
C VAL A 360 -12.72 -1.72 4.21
N PRO A 361 -12.41 -0.42 4.33
CA PRO A 361 -13.40 0.60 4.68
C PRO A 361 -14.58 0.61 3.71
N LYS A 362 -15.82 0.68 4.24
CA LYS A 362 -17.05 0.73 3.41
C LYS A 362 -17.21 2.07 2.72
N GLU A 363 -16.79 3.17 3.36
CA GLU A 363 -16.77 4.51 2.78
C GLU A 363 -15.33 4.92 2.52
N GLU A 364 -15.08 5.30 1.28
CA GLU A 364 -13.82 5.87 0.87
C GLU A 364 -13.86 7.38 1.11
N ASN A 365 -12.90 7.92 1.87
CA ASN A 365 -12.53 9.33 1.75
C ASN A 365 -11.91 9.51 0.36
N ARG A 366 -12.78 9.67 -0.63
CA ARG A 366 -12.39 9.85 -2.03
C ARG A 366 -11.86 11.25 -2.18
N LYS A 367 -10.70 11.34 -2.79
CA LYS A 367 -10.28 12.61 -3.35
C LYS A 367 -11.26 12.98 -4.45
N PRO A 368 -11.82 14.21 -4.47
CA PRO A 368 -12.71 14.66 -5.53
C PRO A 368 -12.05 14.62 -6.90
#